data_ed8a2fe2718ecfcb7dc3c6168ad18766
#
_entry.id   ed8a2fe2718ecfcb7dc3c6168ad18766
#
_cell.length_a   1.000
_cell.length_b   1.000
_cell.length_c   1.000
_cell.angle_alpha   90.00
_cell.angle_beta   90.00
_cell.angle_gamma   90.00
#
_symmetry.space_group_name_H-M   'P 1'
#
loop_
_entity.id
_entity.type
_entity.pdbx_description
1 polymer ?
#
loop_
_entity_poly.entity_id
_entity_poly.type
_entity_poly.pdbx_seq_one_letter_code
_entity_poly.pdbx_strand_id
1 'polypeptide(L)'
;SDRFLPDKAIDLIDEAAARLRTEIDSKPQALDTVDRQVMQLEIERQALKKEKDKASKERLGNIEKELANLKEKSHELQARWQTEKQAIAELRTTKEKIEQTRQEIERSERHSDLEKVARLRYGTLPELEKKFADGEKRMKEVQAQGGALLKEEVDAEEIAQIVSRWTHIPIAKLLEGETHKLL
;
A
#
# COMPACT_ATOMS: atom_id res chain seq x y z
N SER A 1 4.96 28.67 -10.71
CA SER A 1 3.50 28.59 -10.59
C SER A 1 3.05 29.46 -9.42
N ASP A 2 2.13 30.41 -9.70
CA ASP A 2 1.72 31.51 -8.81
C ASP A 2 0.62 31.09 -7.80
N ARG A 3 0.66 29.88 -7.28
CA ARG A 3 -0.29 29.45 -6.25
C ARG A 3 0.26 29.71 -4.85
N PHE A 4 -0.60 30.23 -3.96
CA PHE A 4 -0.29 30.54 -2.57
C PHE A 4 -0.53 29.31 -1.67
N LEU A 5 0.02 29.33 -0.47
CA LEU A 5 -0.47 28.48 0.62
C LEU A 5 -1.91 28.94 0.98
N PRO A 6 -2.91 28.05 1.15
CA PRO A 6 -2.80 26.58 1.33
C PRO A 6 -2.85 25.72 0.06
N ASP A 7 -3.14 26.31 -1.13
CA ASP A 7 -3.36 25.53 -2.37
C ASP A 7 -2.19 24.62 -2.72
N LYS A 8 -0.95 25.07 -2.50
CA LYS A 8 0.24 24.23 -2.72
C LYS A 8 0.29 23.00 -1.80
N ALA A 9 -0.19 23.13 -0.57
CA ALA A 9 -0.24 22.00 0.36
C ALA A 9 -1.30 20.98 -0.07
N ILE A 10 -2.43 21.46 -0.58
CA ILE A 10 -3.51 20.60 -1.12
C ILE A 10 -2.99 19.85 -2.36
N ASP A 11 -2.38 20.54 -3.33
CA ASP A 11 -1.78 19.93 -4.52
C ASP A 11 -0.76 18.84 -4.14
N LEU A 12 0.02 19.07 -3.10
CA LEU A 12 1.05 18.13 -2.61
C LEU A 12 0.44 16.87 -2.00
N ILE A 13 -0.61 17.04 -1.19
CA ILE A 13 -1.36 15.94 -0.60
C ILE A 13 -2.07 15.14 -1.69
N ASP A 14 -2.67 15.80 -2.67
CA ASP A 14 -3.35 15.14 -3.78
C ASP A 14 -2.38 14.33 -4.64
N GLU A 15 -1.20 14.87 -4.94
CA GLU A 15 -0.16 14.13 -5.68
C GLU A 15 0.36 12.93 -4.86
N ALA A 16 0.58 13.11 -3.56
CA ALA A 16 1.01 12.03 -2.67
C ALA A 16 -0.06 10.93 -2.57
N ALA A 17 -1.32 11.31 -2.42
CA ALA A 17 -2.45 10.37 -2.38
C ALA A 17 -2.64 9.63 -3.72
N ALA A 18 -2.45 10.32 -4.85
CA ALA A 18 -2.51 9.72 -6.18
C ALA A 18 -1.37 8.70 -6.38
N ARG A 19 -0.15 9.05 -5.94
CA ARG A 19 1.01 8.15 -5.97
C ARG A 19 0.79 6.91 -5.12
N LEU A 20 0.35 7.09 -3.87
CA LEU A 20 0.05 5.98 -2.96
C LEU A 20 -1.01 5.03 -3.56
N ARG A 21 -2.04 5.58 -4.21
CA ARG A 21 -3.05 4.80 -4.93
C ARG A 21 -2.44 3.98 -6.05
N THR A 22 -1.51 4.57 -6.81
CA THR A 22 -0.79 3.88 -7.87
C THR A 22 0.12 2.78 -7.31
N GLU A 23 0.77 3.01 -6.17
CA GLU A 23 1.61 2.01 -5.49
C GLU A 23 0.80 0.83 -4.95
N ILE A 24 -0.38 1.08 -4.37
CA ILE A 24 -1.31 0.01 -3.93
C ILE A 24 -1.75 -0.87 -5.10
N ASP A 25 -1.96 -0.28 -6.27
CA ASP A 25 -2.36 -1.00 -7.48
C ASP A 25 -1.20 -1.65 -8.22
N SER A 26 0.03 -1.23 -7.93
CA SER A 26 1.24 -1.74 -8.55
C SER A 26 1.75 -2.98 -7.82
N LYS A 27 2.41 -3.85 -8.59
CA LYS A 27 3.05 -5.05 -8.05
C LYS A 27 4.21 -4.65 -7.13
N PRO A 28 4.29 -5.19 -5.89
CA PRO A 28 5.39 -4.90 -4.98
C PRO A 28 6.75 -5.31 -5.56
N GLN A 29 7.78 -4.51 -5.30
CA GLN A 29 9.13 -4.76 -5.81
C GLN A 29 9.68 -6.14 -5.41
N ALA A 30 9.38 -6.60 -4.19
CA ALA A 30 9.79 -7.92 -3.72
C ALA A 30 9.21 -9.05 -4.59
N LEU A 31 7.92 -8.96 -4.96
CA LEU A 31 7.25 -9.93 -5.82
C LEU A 31 7.77 -9.84 -7.26
N ASP A 32 7.96 -8.62 -7.79
CA ASP A 32 8.48 -8.42 -9.15
C ASP A 32 9.89 -9.01 -9.30
N THR A 33 10.75 -8.85 -8.28
CA THR A 33 12.09 -9.42 -8.28
C THR A 33 12.07 -10.94 -8.34
N VAL A 34 11.23 -11.58 -7.52
CA VAL A 34 11.10 -13.05 -7.51
C VAL A 34 10.55 -13.56 -8.84
N ASP A 35 9.55 -12.90 -9.39
CA ASP A 35 8.95 -13.32 -10.67
C ASP A 35 9.92 -13.17 -11.86
N ARG A 36 10.78 -12.14 -11.84
CA ARG A 36 11.85 -12.01 -12.84
C ARG A 36 12.86 -13.16 -12.74
N GLN A 37 13.23 -13.55 -11.52
CA GLN A 37 14.12 -14.70 -11.28
C GLN A 37 13.47 -15.99 -11.79
N VAL A 38 12.19 -16.22 -11.49
CA VAL A 38 11.43 -17.37 -12.01
C VAL A 38 11.46 -17.39 -13.53
N MET A 39 11.16 -16.26 -14.17
CA MET A 39 11.16 -16.15 -15.63
C MET A 39 12.55 -16.46 -16.22
N GLN A 40 13.61 -15.92 -15.63
CA GLN A 40 14.99 -16.15 -16.08
C GLN A 40 15.37 -17.65 -16.00
N LEU A 41 15.08 -18.28 -14.86
CA LEU A 41 15.34 -19.71 -14.70
C LEU A 41 14.45 -20.59 -15.58
N GLU A 42 13.23 -20.19 -15.89
CA GLU A 42 12.39 -20.90 -16.84
C GLU A 42 12.96 -20.87 -18.26
N ILE A 43 13.52 -19.73 -18.68
CA ILE A 43 14.21 -19.61 -19.97
C ILE A 43 15.44 -20.52 -19.99
N GLU A 44 16.29 -20.48 -18.94
CA GLU A 44 17.47 -21.34 -18.81
C GLU A 44 17.07 -22.83 -18.83
N ARG A 45 16.03 -23.21 -18.09
CA ARG A 45 15.48 -24.57 -18.11
C ARG A 45 15.08 -25.03 -19.51
N GLN A 46 14.43 -24.17 -20.30
CA GLN A 46 14.02 -24.50 -21.65
C GLN A 46 15.22 -24.68 -22.58
N ALA A 47 16.30 -23.91 -22.39
CA ALA A 47 17.54 -24.09 -23.14
C ALA A 47 18.23 -25.44 -22.82
N LEU A 48 18.41 -25.71 -21.50
CA LEU A 48 19.08 -26.93 -21.03
C LEU A 48 18.32 -28.23 -21.36
N LYS A 49 17.00 -28.19 -21.49
CA LYS A 49 16.21 -29.36 -21.94
C LYS A 49 16.56 -29.83 -23.33
N LYS A 50 17.15 -28.99 -24.19
CA LYS A 50 17.57 -29.35 -25.53
C LYS A 50 18.96 -29.98 -25.54
N GLU A 51 19.73 -29.83 -24.47
CA GLU A 51 21.08 -30.37 -24.32
C GLU A 51 21.04 -31.79 -23.76
N LYS A 52 22.02 -32.64 -24.13
CA LYS A 52 22.03 -34.05 -23.74
C LYS A 52 23.21 -34.45 -22.87
N ASP A 53 24.14 -33.54 -22.65
CA ASP A 53 25.35 -33.79 -21.87
C ASP A 53 25.04 -33.90 -20.36
N LYS A 54 25.98 -34.52 -19.63
CA LYS A 54 25.80 -34.83 -18.21
C LYS A 54 25.74 -33.55 -17.34
N ALA A 55 26.56 -32.54 -17.65
CA ALA A 55 26.60 -31.29 -16.90
C ALA A 55 25.29 -30.51 -17.01
N SER A 56 24.72 -30.44 -18.22
CA SER A 56 23.41 -29.79 -18.45
C SER A 56 22.27 -30.49 -17.71
N LYS A 57 22.33 -31.82 -17.58
CA LYS A 57 21.33 -32.58 -16.79
C LYS A 57 21.45 -32.30 -15.30
N GLU A 58 22.66 -32.22 -14.75
CA GLU A 58 22.88 -31.86 -13.34
C GLU A 58 22.40 -30.41 -13.09
N ARG A 59 22.74 -29.48 -13.98
CA ARG A 59 22.28 -28.08 -13.90
C ARG A 59 20.76 -27.99 -13.97
N LEU A 60 20.12 -28.75 -14.86
CA LEU A 60 18.66 -28.81 -14.98
C LEU A 60 18.00 -29.26 -13.68
N GLY A 61 18.54 -30.30 -13.02
CA GLY A 61 18.02 -30.75 -11.73
C GLY A 61 18.12 -29.70 -10.62
N ASN A 62 19.19 -28.90 -10.61
CA ASN A 62 19.34 -27.80 -9.67
C ASN A 62 18.36 -26.66 -9.94
N ILE A 63 18.21 -26.27 -11.21
CA ILE A 63 17.26 -25.24 -11.64
C ILE A 63 15.82 -25.63 -11.28
N GLU A 64 15.45 -26.89 -11.46
CA GLU A 64 14.09 -27.35 -11.15
C GLU A 64 13.78 -27.22 -9.65
N LYS A 65 14.75 -27.50 -8.77
CA LYS A 65 14.61 -27.28 -7.31
C LYS A 65 14.51 -25.79 -6.98
N GLU A 66 15.37 -24.96 -7.57
CA GLU A 66 15.38 -23.53 -7.37
C GLU A 66 14.07 -22.88 -7.85
N LEU A 67 13.57 -23.30 -9.02
CA LEU A 67 12.28 -22.89 -9.56
C LEU A 67 11.11 -23.27 -8.63
N ALA A 68 11.12 -24.47 -8.04
CA ALA A 68 10.08 -24.88 -7.10
C ALA A 68 10.04 -23.93 -5.89
N ASN A 69 11.20 -23.66 -5.28
CA ASN A 69 11.32 -22.77 -4.13
C ASN A 69 10.93 -21.30 -4.46
N LEU A 70 11.36 -20.79 -5.62
CA LEU A 70 11.03 -19.42 -6.05
C LEU A 70 9.54 -19.28 -6.39
N LYS A 71 8.93 -20.30 -7.00
CA LYS A 71 7.49 -20.31 -7.27
C LYS A 71 6.67 -20.34 -6.00
N GLU A 72 7.07 -21.13 -5.00
CA GLU A 72 6.42 -21.15 -3.69
C GLU A 72 6.50 -19.76 -3.05
N LYS A 73 7.67 -19.15 -3.03
CA LYS A 73 7.88 -17.79 -2.51
C LYS A 73 7.07 -16.74 -3.29
N SER A 74 6.98 -16.85 -4.61
CA SER A 74 6.15 -15.96 -5.43
C SER A 74 4.67 -16.10 -5.06
N HIS A 75 4.16 -17.33 -4.89
CA HIS A 75 2.78 -17.57 -4.48
C HIS A 75 2.49 -17.01 -3.08
N GLU A 76 3.40 -17.18 -2.14
CA GLU A 76 3.28 -16.61 -0.79
C GLU A 76 3.20 -15.09 -0.83
N LEU A 77 4.14 -14.43 -1.52
CA LEU A 77 4.15 -12.99 -1.67
C LEU A 77 2.91 -12.47 -2.39
N GLN A 78 2.44 -13.17 -3.41
CA GLN A 78 1.23 -12.81 -4.15
C GLN A 78 -0.02 -12.92 -3.27
N ALA A 79 -0.15 -13.97 -2.47
CA ALA A 79 -1.27 -14.15 -1.55
C ALA A 79 -1.27 -13.04 -0.48
N ARG A 80 -0.11 -12.72 0.08
CA ARG A 80 0.03 -11.62 1.04
C ARG A 80 -0.33 -10.28 0.42
N TRP A 81 0.19 -9.97 -0.76
CA TRP A 81 -0.14 -8.74 -1.48
C TRP A 81 -1.65 -8.60 -1.70
N GLN A 82 -2.32 -9.65 -2.13
CA GLN A 82 -3.78 -9.64 -2.31
C GLN A 82 -4.51 -9.41 -1.00
N THR A 83 -4.06 -10.03 0.09
CA THR A 83 -4.65 -9.85 1.43
C THR A 83 -4.47 -8.42 1.93
N GLU A 84 -3.28 -7.83 1.80
CA GLU A 84 -3.02 -6.43 2.18
C GLU A 84 -3.85 -5.46 1.32
N LYS A 85 -3.88 -5.66 0.00
CA LYS A 85 -4.68 -4.85 -0.93
C LYS A 85 -6.17 -4.87 -0.57
N GLN A 86 -6.70 -6.05 -0.26
CA GLN A 86 -8.10 -6.21 0.13
C GLN A 86 -8.40 -5.53 1.47
N ALA A 87 -7.51 -5.69 2.46
CA ALA A 87 -7.65 -5.03 3.76
C ALA A 87 -7.65 -3.50 3.62
N ILE A 88 -6.74 -2.93 2.82
CA ILE A 88 -6.69 -1.49 2.53
C ILE A 88 -8.00 -1.03 1.86
N ALA A 89 -8.51 -1.77 0.88
CA ALA A 89 -9.76 -1.44 0.20
C ALA A 89 -10.97 -1.45 1.16
N GLU A 90 -11.02 -2.42 2.09
CA GLU A 90 -12.06 -2.50 3.11
C GLU A 90 -11.97 -1.34 4.11
N LEU A 91 -10.78 -1.00 4.59
CA LEU A 91 -10.55 0.14 5.47
C LEU A 91 -11.00 1.44 4.81
N ARG A 92 -10.59 1.67 3.57
CA ARG A 92 -10.98 2.84 2.79
C ARG A 92 -12.51 2.94 2.63
N THR A 93 -13.16 1.85 2.23
CA THR A 93 -14.62 1.82 2.08
C THR A 93 -15.33 2.09 3.40
N THR A 94 -14.78 1.59 4.51
CA THR A 94 -15.35 1.82 5.84
C THR A 94 -15.18 3.27 6.27
N LYS A 95 -14.01 3.87 6.00
CA LYS A 95 -13.74 5.30 6.26
C LYS A 95 -14.67 6.21 5.46
N GLU A 96 -14.87 5.92 4.18
CA GLU A 96 -15.82 6.64 3.32
C GLU A 96 -17.26 6.58 3.88
N LYS A 97 -17.68 5.41 4.37
CA LYS A 97 -19.00 5.24 5.02
C LYS A 97 -19.11 6.02 6.34
N ILE A 98 -18.06 6.08 7.13
CA ILE A 98 -18.01 6.90 8.34
C ILE A 98 -18.23 8.37 7.99
N GLU A 99 -17.51 8.89 7.02
CA GLU A 99 -17.64 10.28 6.58
C GLU A 99 -19.04 10.57 6.00
N GLN A 100 -19.58 9.69 5.17
CA GLN A 100 -20.95 9.81 4.66
C GLN A 100 -21.96 9.81 5.81
N THR A 101 -21.79 8.95 6.79
CA THR A 101 -22.69 8.89 7.96
C THR A 101 -22.61 10.17 8.79
N ARG A 102 -21.42 10.74 9.01
CA ARG A 102 -21.24 12.02 9.69
C ARG A 102 -21.93 13.17 8.95
N GLN A 103 -21.74 13.25 7.63
CA GLN A 103 -22.44 14.25 6.80
C GLN A 103 -23.96 14.09 6.85
N GLU A 104 -24.46 12.85 6.85
CA GLU A 104 -25.90 12.56 6.95
C GLU A 104 -26.45 12.97 8.32
N ILE A 105 -25.70 12.77 9.40
CA ILE A 105 -26.04 13.27 10.75
C ILE A 105 -26.19 14.78 10.70
N GLU A 106 -25.20 15.52 10.20
CA GLU A 106 -25.24 16.99 10.12
C GLU A 106 -26.44 17.49 9.27
N ARG A 107 -26.75 16.81 8.15
CA ARG A 107 -27.91 17.15 7.32
C ARG A 107 -29.22 16.91 8.07
N SER A 108 -29.34 15.78 8.76
CA SER A 108 -30.53 15.44 9.53
C SER A 108 -30.72 16.37 10.73
N GLU A 109 -29.65 16.84 11.39
CA GLU A 109 -29.69 17.88 12.43
C GLU A 109 -30.26 19.20 11.90
N ARG A 110 -29.79 19.64 10.71
CA ARG A 110 -30.33 20.87 10.09
C ARG A 110 -31.81 20.78 9.73
N HIS A 111 -32.29 19.56 9.45
CA HIS A 111 -33.72 19.31 9.18
C HIS A 111 -34.52 18.95 10.43
N SER A 112 -33.90 18.99 11.63
CA SER A 112 -34.54 18.63 12.91
C SER A 112 -35.08 17.21 12.97
N ASP A 113 -34.52 16.28 12.17
CA ASP A 113 -34.88 14.86 12.20
C ASP A 113 -34.07 14.13 13.29
N LEU A 114 -34.52 14.34 14.53
CA LEU A 114 -33.83 13.84 15.74
C LEU A 114 -33.83 12.31 15.83
N GLU A 115 -34.86 11.65 15.29
CA GLU A 115 -34.93 10.18 15.28
C GLU A 115 -33.84 9.59 14.40
N LYS A 116 -33.69 10.12 13.18
CA LYS A 116 -32.63 9.71 12.25
C LYS A 116 -31.25 9.99 12.81
N VAL A 117 -31.05 11.18 13.41
CA VAL A 117 -29.80 11.55 14.10
C VAL A 117 -29.45 10.55 15.19
N ALA A 118 -30.39 10.21 16.05
CA ALA A 118 -30.16 9.27 17.14
C ALA A 118 -29.77 7.87 16.62
N ARG A 119 -30.47 7.36 15.62
CA ARG A 119 -30.17 6.07 14.98
C ARG A 119 -28.78 6.04 14.35
N LEU A 120 -28.39 7.07 13.61
CA LEU A 120 -27.10 7.13 12.95
C LEU A 120 -25.97 7.32 13.97
N ARG A 121 -26.13 8.23 14.94
CA ARG A 121 -25.10 8.60 15.93
C ARG A 121 -24.83 7.50 16.95
N TYR A 122 -25.88 6.82 17.43
CA TYR A 122 -25.75 5.82 18.49
C TYR A 122 -25.79 4.37 17.99
N GLY A 123 -26.23 4.16 16.74
CA GLY A 123 -26.25 2.84 16.11
C GLY A 123 -25.15 2.69 15.05
N THR A 124 -25.37 3.29 13.89
CA THR A 124 -24.54 3.02 12.68
C THR A 124 -23.10 3.52 12.82
N LEU A 125 -22.89 4.73 13.36
CA LEU A 125 -21.54 5.32 13.44
C LEU A 125 -20.60 4.51 14.34
N PRO A 126 -21.00 4.12 15.58
CA PRO A 126 -20.14 3.29 16.44
C PRO A 126 -19.84 1.90 15.86
N GLU A 127 -20.77 1.30 15.13
CA GLU A 127 -20.53 0.02 14.46
C GLU A 127 -19.47 0.14 13.36
N LEU A 128 -19.53 1.21 12.56
CA LEU A 128 -18.55 1.49 11.52
C LEU A 128 -17.18 1.82 12.12
N GLU A 129 -17.12 2.63 13.18
CA GLU A 129 -15.88 2.95 13.86
C GLU A 129 -15.22 1.72 14.49
N LYS A 130 -16.03 0.84 15.10
CA LYS A 130 -15.54 -0.45 15.59
C LYS A 130 -15.00 -1.31 14.46
N LYS A 131 -15.74 -1.42 13.35
CA LYS A 131 -15.30 -2.19 12.17
C LYS A 131 -13.99 -1.65 11.60
N PHE A 132 -13.83 -0.32 11.58
CA PHE A 132 -12.60 0.33 11.14
C PHE A 132 -11.43 -0.02 12.06
N ALA A 133 -11.60 0.11 13.39
CA ALA A 133 -10.57 -0.22 14.37
C ALA A 133 -10.16 -1.71 14.34
N ASP A 134 -11.13 -2.61 14.14
CA ASP A 134 -10.85 -4.04 14.01
C ASP A 134 -10.10 -4.34 12.69
N GLY A 135 -10.42 -3.61 11.60
CA GLY A 135 -9.69 -3.68 10.34
C GLY A 135 -8.25 -3.22 10.44
N GLU A 136 -8.00 -2.07 11.12
CA GLU A 136 -6.63 -1.58 11.39
C GLU A 136 -5.80 -2.59 12.20
N LYS A 137 -6.39 -3.23 13.21
CA LYS A 137 -5.69 -4.26 13.98
C LYS A 137 -5.28 -5.43 13.12
N ARG A 138 -6.20 -5.95 12.30
CA ARG A 138 -5.90 -7.06 11.36
C ARG A 138 -4.80 -6.68 10.38
N MET A 139 -4.85 -5.46 9.85
CA MET A 139 -3.82 -4.96 8.95
C MET A 139 -2.44 -4.95 9.61
N LYS A 140 -2.35 -4.42 10.84
CA LYS A 140 -1.11 -4.41 11.63
C LYS A 140 -0.59 -5.83 11.92
N GLU A 141 -1.47 -6.78 12.22
CA GLU A 141 -1.10 -8.18 12.44
C GLU A 141 -0.53 -8.82 11.18
N VAL A 142 -1.15 -8.60 10.02
CA VAL A 142 -0.67 -9.10 8.73
C VAL A 142 0.70 -8.51 8.39
N GLN A 143 0.89 -7.22 8.60
CA GLN A 143 2.17 -6.55 8.37
C GLN A 143 3.27 -6.97 9.34
N ALA A 144 2.93 -7.27 10.60
CA ALA A 144 3.90 -7.72 11.60
C ALA A 144 4.48 -9.11 11.29
N GLN A 145 3.73 -10.00 10.64
CA GLN A 145 4.16 -11.38 10.32
C GLN A 145 5.21 -11.48 9.21
N GLY A 146 5.41 -10.43 8.40
CA GLY A 146 6.35 -10.54 7.29
C GLY A 146 6.82 -9.21 6.68
N GLY A 147 6.60 -8.09 7.37
CA GLY A 147 6.82 -6.73 6.85
C GLY A 147 5.70 -6.27 5.93
N ALA A 148 5.46 -4.98 5.90
CA ALA A 148 4.47 -4.37 5.01
C ALA A 148 4.93 -4.47 3.55
N LEU A 149 4.09 -5.02 2.68
CA LEU A 149 4.30 -4.99 1.22
C LEU A 149 3.71 -3.72 0.62
N LEU A 150 2.64 -3.20 1.23
CA LEU A 150 1.95 -1.98 0.82
C LEU A 150 1.92 -0.98 1.97
N LYS A 151 2.03 0.30 1.63
CA LYS A 151 1.80 1.41 2.57
C LYS A 151 0.35 1.88 2.44
N GLU A 152 -0.25 2.30 3.55
CA GLU A 152 -1.63 2.80 3.58
C GLU A 152 -1.70 4.32 3.66
N GLU A 153 -0.70 4.94 4.28
CA GLU A 153 -0.69 6.37 4.57
C GLU A 153 0.50 7.06 3.91
N VAL A 154 0.26 8.32 3.52
CA VAL A 154 1.31 9.22 3.05
C VAL A 154 2.12 9.67 4.25
N ASP A 155 3.39 9.35 4.28
CA ASP A 155 4.32 9.78 5.32
C ASP A 155 5.11 11.05 4.92
N ALA A 156 5.81 11.63 5.89
CA ALA A 156 6.63 12.82 5.66
C ALA A 156 7.73 12.59 4.62
N GLU A 157 8.22 11.36 4.50
CA GLU A 157 9.25 10.98 3.53
C GLU A 157 8.71 11.02 2.09
N GLU A 158 7.48 10.55 1.88
CA GLU A 158 6.82 10.60 0.56
C GLU A 158 6.54 12.03 0.14
N ILE A 159 6.07 12.87 1.07
CA ILE A 159 5.93 14.31 0.84
C ILE A 159 7.28 14.94 0.50
N ALA A 160 8.33 14.63 1.25
CA ALA A 160 9.68 15.12 0.99
C ALA A 160 10.20 14.67 -0.40
N GLN A 161 9.88 13.45 -0.84
CA GLN A 161 10.22 12.98 -2.18
C GLN A 161 9.53 13.79 -3.28
N ILE A 162 8.26 14.16 -3.11
CA ILE A 162 7.53 14.97 -4.08
C ILE A 162 8.08 16.39 -4.10
N VAL A 163 8.32 16.99 -2.93
CA VAL A 163 8.92 18.32 -2.81
C VAL A 163 10.31 18.34 -3.42
N SER A 164 11.14 17.32 -3.16
CA SER A 164 12.47 17.18 -3.76
C SER A 164 12.42 17.14 -5.28
N ARG A 165 11.42 16.46 -5.85
CA ARG A 165 11.21 16.37 -7.30
C ARG A 165 10.82 17.72 -7.91
N TRP A 166 10.00 18.50 -7.22
CA TRP A 166 9.56 19.80 -7.66
C TRP A 166 10.63 20.89 -7.52
N THR A 167 11.43 20.82 -6.45
CA THR A 167 12.39 21.85 -6.07
C THR A 167 13.83 21.50 -6.39
N HIS A 168 14.11 20.23 -6.69
CA HIS A 168 15.45 19.67 -6.88
C HIS A 168 16.33 19.74 -5.61
N ILE A 169 15.70 19.93 -4.44
CA ILE A 169 16.38 19.90 -3.14
C ILE A 169 16.50 18.45 -2.67
N PRO A 170 17.68 17.95 -2.29
CA PRO A 170 17.82 16.57 -1.80
C PRO A 170 16.93 16.28 -0.59
N ILE A 171 16.33 15.08 -0.56
CA ILE A 171 15.39 14.63 0.49
C ILE A 171 16.01 14.77 1.88
N ALA A 172 17.30 14.41 2.04
CA ALA A 172 18.02 14.53 3.31
C ALA A 172 17.94 15.95 3.90
N LYS A 173 18.09 16.98 3.06
CA LYS A 173 17.97 18.38 3.51
C LYS A 173 16.55 18.80 3.86
N LEU A 174 15.55 18.14 3.32
CA LEU A 174 14.14 18.43 3.62
C LEU A 174 13.72 17.80 4.94
N LEU A 175 14.26 16.63 5.28
CA LEU A 175 14.00 15.92 6.52
C LEU A 175 14.84 16.42 7.71
N GLU A 176 16.04 16.96 7.47
CA GLU A 176 16.90 17.55 8.51
C GLU A 176 16.38 18.89 9.06
N GLY A 177 15.47 19.55 8.34
CA GLY A 177 15.05 20.93 8.65
C GLY A 177 14.30 21.14 9.96
N GLU A 178 13.80 20.11 10.63
CA GLU A 178 13.03 20.27 11.89
C GLU A 178 13.87 19.96 13.14
N THR A 179 14.84 19.09 13.06
CA THR A 179 15.67 18.69 14.22
C THR A 179 16.74 19.72 14.58
N HIS A 180 17.21 20.51 13.63
CA HIS A 180 18.27 21.52 13.88
C HIS A 180 17.77 22.91 14.26
N LYS A 181 16.47 23.18 14.26
CA LYS A 181 15.89 24.47 14.70
C LYS A 181 15.53 24.51 16.18
N LEU A 182 15.70 23.41 16.90
CA LEU A 182 15.36 23.28 18.33
C LEU A 182 16.58 23.15 19.25
N LEU A 183 17.78 23.35 18.73
CA LEU A 183 19.04 23.53 19.48
C LEU A 183 19.60 24.92 19.19
#